data_c2d27f77ea8c6b68922259131507c56f
#
_entry.id   c2d27f77ea8c6b68922259131507c56f
#
_cell.length_a   1.000
_cell.length_b   1.000
_cell.length_c   1.000
_cell.angle_alpha   90.00
_cell.angle_beta   90.00
_cell.angle_gamma   90.00
#
_symmetry.space_group_name_H-M   'P 1'
#
loop_
_entity.id
_entity.type
_entity.pdbx_description
1 polymer ?
#
loop_
_entity_poly.entity_id
_entity_poly.type
_entity_poly.pdbx_seq_one_letter_code
_entity_poly.pdbx_strand_id
1 'polypeptide(L)'
;MGYNKYITYYLRDSDKMDIIKKCKDILMEYEDIIFAYIFGSYVQGKMRIDSDIDIAIYLKKKMDIKTYLEIKMNLSQTCKKEVDLIVLNHATPLLKYQIYKNNILLFTRDKSIETRYKVKTLFEYSDMKRYLDLSYDKTIDRLKEEVESNG
;
A
#
# COMPACT_ATOMS: atom_id res chain seq x y z
N MET A 1 3.91 0.86 40.95
CA MET A 1 3.17 0.54 39.69
C MET A 1 4.18 0.33 38.57
N GLY A 2 4.52 -0.92 38.28
CA GLY A 2 5.41 -1.25 37.19
C GLY A 2 4.70 -1.13 35.85
N TYR A 3 5.12 -0.23 35.01
CA TYR A 3 4.73 -0.28 33.61
C TYR A 3 5.31 -1.56 33.03
N ASN A 4 4.42 -2.49 32.67
CA ASN A 4 4.84 -3.71 32.00
C ASN A 4 5.36 -3.32 30.60
N LYS A 5 6.66 -3.38 30.41
CA LYS A 5 7.37 -3.05 29.15
C LYS A 5 6.88 -3.89 27.96
N TYR A 6 6.02 -4.87 28.18
CA TYR A 6 5.56 -5.83 27.19
C TYR A 6 4.08 -5.66 26.79
N ILE A 7 3.38 -4.65 27.31
CA ILE A 7 2.01 -4.37 26.86
C ILE A 7 2.12 -3.56 25.57
N THR A 8 2.01 -4.27 24.46
CA THR A 8 1.82 -3.65 23.16
C THR A 8 0.39 -3.12 23.12
N TYR A 9 0.22 -1.81 23.19
CA TYR A 9 -1.09 -1.18 23.06
C TYR A 9 -1.54 -1.24 21.60
N TYR A 10 -2.42 -2.18 21.31
CA TYR A 10 -3.14 -2.19 20.03
C TYR A 10 -4.26 -1.16 20.08
N LEU A 11 -4.53 -0.55 18.93
CA LEU A 11 -5.70 0.33 18.79
C LEU A 11 -6.98 -0.49 18.94
N ARG A 12 -7.96 0.08 19.66
CA ARG A 12 -9.30 -0.49 19.74
C ARG A 12 -9.97 -0.44 18.36
N ASP A 13 -10.86 -1.39 18.09
CA ASP A 13 -11.58 -1.45 16.81
C ASP A 13 -12.40 -0.19 16.54
N SER A 14 -12.97 0.43 17.57
CA SER A 14 -13.67 1.72 17.46
C SER A 14 -12.75 2.85 16.97
N ASP A 15 -11.51 2.89 17.46
CA ASP A 15 -10.53 3.91 17.07
C ASP A 15 -10.05 3.70 15.63
N LYS A 16 -9.89 2.42 15.21
CA LYS A 16 -9.56 2.08 13.82
C LYS A 16 -10.66 2.51 12.86
N MET A 17 -11.93 2.25 13.20
CA MET A 17 -13.08 2.66 12.38
C MET A 17 -13.19 4.18 12.26
N ASP A 18 -12.92 4.90 13.34
CA ASP A 18 -12.91 6.36 13.35
C ASP A 18 -11.83 6.91 12.41
N ILE A 19 -10.62 6.36 12.45
CA ILE A 19 -9.51 6.73 11.55
C ILE A 19 -9.85 6.44 10.10
N ILE A 20 -10.43 5.27 9.80
CA ILE A 20 -10.84 4.90 8.45
C ILE A 20 -11.85 5.90 7.91
N LYS A 21 -12.85 6.28 8.70
CA LYS A 21 -13.85 7.28 8.33
C LYS A 21 -13.23 8.65 8.07
N LYS A 22 -12.34 9.10 8.93
CA LYS A 22 -11.63 10.38 8.78
C LYS A 22 -10.79 10.41 7.50
N CYS A 23 -10.05 9.35 7.23
CA CYS A 23 -9.27 9.24 5.99
C CYS A 23 -10.16 9.29 4.76
N LYS A 24 -11.26 8.53 4.77
CA LYS A 24 -12.24 8.53 3.67
C LYS A 24 -12.79 9.94 3.42
N ASP A 25 -13.25 10.63 4.46
CA ASP A 25 -13.87 11.94 4.34
C ASP A 25 -12.89 12.98 3.77
N ILE A 26 -11.64 12.95 4.20
CA ILE A 26 -10.60 13.85 3.68
C ILE A 26 -10.33 13.57 2.19
N LEU A 27 -10.10 12.30 1.84
CA LEU A 27 -9.75 11.93 0.47
C LEU A 27 -10.90 12.16 -0.52
N MET A 28 -12.14 12.05 -0.08
CA MET A 28 -13.31 12.32 -0.91
C MET A 28 -13.47 13.79 -1.31
N GLU A 29 -12.81 14.70 -0.63
CA GLU A 29 -12.78 16.13 -1.02
C GLU A 29 -11.98 16.38 -2.32
N TYR A 30 -11.12 15.44 -2.71
CA TYR A 30 -10.26 15.54 -3.90
C TYR A 30 -10.86 14.72 -5.06
N GLU A 31 -11.51 15.40 -5.99
CA GLU A 31 -12.23 14.76 -7.11
C GLU A 31 -11.35 13.92 -8.05
N ASP A 32 -10.07 14.22 -8.11
CA ASP A 32 -9.12 13.47 -8.95
C ASP A 32 -8.76 12.11 -8.38
N ILE A 33 -9.09 11.82 -7.13
CA ILE A 33 -8.90 10.50 -6.53
C ILE A 33 -10.08 9.61 -6.90
N ILE A 34 -9.84 8.61 -7.73
CA ILE A 34 -10.89 7.69 -8.19
C ILE A 34 -11.21 6.66 -7.13
N PHE A 35 -10.20 6.05 -6.53
CA PHE A 35 -10.36 5.13 -5.41
C PHE A 35 -9.16 5.20 -4.47
N ALA A 36 -9.35 4.73 -3.26
CA ALA A 36 -8.32 4.73 -2.22
C ALA A 36 -8.42 3.50 -1.34
N TYR A 37 -7.27 3.00 -0.91
CA TYR A 37 -7.13 1.89 0.02
C TYR A 37 -6.35 2.31 1.25
N ILE A 38 -6.67 1.70 2.38
CA ILE A 38 -5.77 1.61 3.52
C ILE A 38 -5.13 0.22 3.51
N PHE A 39 -3.85 0.12 3.82
CA PHE A 39 -3.13 -1.15 3.78
C PHE A 39 -2.09 -1.24 4.90
N GLY A 40 -1.22 -2.25 4.86
CA GLY A 40 -0.17 -2.42 5.85
C GLY A 40 -0.66 -2.90 7.21
N SER A 41 -0.10 -2.38 8.29
CA SER A 41 -0.38 -2.84 9.65
C SER A 41 -1.85 -2.72 10.07
N TYR A 42 -2.60 -1.76 9.51
CA TYR A 42 -4.03 -1.59 9.74
C TYR A 42 -4.86 -2.82 9.36
N VAL A 43 -4.50 -3.43 8.24
CA VAL A 43 -5.23 -4.56 7.68
C VAL A 43 -4.82 -5.87 8.34
N GLN A 44 -3.57 -5.96 8.79
CA GLN A 44 -3.02 -7.17 9.41
C GLN A 44 -3.38 -7.33 10.89
N GLY A 45 -4.16 -6.41 11.47
CA GLY A 45 -4.52 -6.43 12.89
C GLY A 45 -3.35 -6.19 13.84
N LYS A 46 -2.21 -5.73 13.33
CA LYS A 46 -0.97 -5.48 14.07
C LYS A 46 -0.75 -4.01 14.40
N MET A 47 -1.78 -3.19 14.24
CA MET A 47 -1.63 -1.76 14.43
C MET A 47 -1.47 -1.40 15.90
N ARG A 48 -0.35 -0.78 16.19
CA ARG A 48 -0.04 -0.17 17.49
C ARG A 48 -0.51 1.29 17.50
N ILE A 49 -0.57 1.89 18.68
CA ILE A 49 -0.90 3.31 18.86
C ILE A 49 0.11 4.20 18.11
N ASP A 50 1.37 3.77 18.00
CA ASP A 50 2.47 4.48 17.35
C ASP A 50 2.70 4.07 15.88
N SER A 51 1.88 3.17 15.32
CA SER A 51 2.01 2.74 13.92
C SER A 51 1.60 3.83 12.94
N ASP A 52 2.33 3.92 11.82
CA ASP A 52 1.97 4.78 10.70
C ASP A 52 0.75 4.26 9.97
N ILE A 53 0.07 5.16 9.26
CA ILE A 53 -1.05 4.81 8.41
C ILE A 53 -0.56 4.74 6.97
N ASP A 54 -0.78 3.61 6.30
CA ASP A 54 -0.43 3.42 4.90
C ASP A 54 -1.68 3.57 4.04
N ILE A 55 -1.68 4.56 3.15
CA ILE A 55 -2.79 4.89 2.25
C ILE A 55 -2.30 4.85 0.81
N ALA A 56 -3.09 4.22 -0.05
CA ALA A 56 -2.85 4.18 -1.48
C ALA A 56 -4.00 4.84 -2.21
N ILE A 57 -3.68 5.73 -3.15
CA ILE A 57 -4.66 6.45 -3.96
C ILE A 57 -4.41 6.21 -5.44
N TYR A 58 -5.48 6.09 -6.21
CA TYR A 58 -5.45 6.03 -7.67
C TYR A 58 -6.04 7.29 -8.26
N LEU A 59 -5.28 7.95 -9.13
CA LEU A 59 -5.60 9.27 -9.65
C LEU A 59 -6.15 9.21 -11.07
N LYS A 60 -7.14 10.04 -11.35
CA LYS A 60 -7.68 10.27 -12.69
C LYS A 60 -6.65 10.94 -13.60
N LYS A 61 -5.89 11.90 -13.07
CA LYS A 61 -4.84 12.64 -13.77
C LYS A 61 -3.67 12.92 -12.82
N LYS A 62 -2.54 13.30 -13.40
CA LYS A 62 -1.34 13.64 -12.61
C LYS A 62 -1.64 14.75 -11.60
N MET A 63 -1.26 14.51 -10.35
CA MET A 63 -1.39 15.46 -9.25
C MET A 63 -0.09 16.26 -9.09
N ASP A 64 -0.19 17.55 -8.81
CA ASP A 64 1.00 18.34 -8.50
C ASP A 64 1.52 18.04 -7.08
N ILE A 65 2.79 18.35 -6.86
CA ILE A 65 3.44 18.07 -5.58
C ILE A 65 2.82 18.84 -4.41
N LYS A 66 2.32 20.04 -4.66
CA LYS A 66 1.68 20.87 -3.64
C LYS A 66 0.40 20.23 -3.13
N THR A 67 -0.45 19.76 -4.04
CA THR A 67 -1.70 19.05 -3.67
C THR A 67 -1.40 17.74 -2.95
N TYR A 68 -0.41 16.98 -3.41
CA TYR A 68 0.03 15.75 -2.75
C TYR A 68 0.45 16.00 -1.29
N LEU A 69 1.28 17.01 -1.07
CA LEU A 69 1.75 17.36 0.28
C LEU A 69 0.60 17.88 1.16
N GLU A 70 -0.33 18.62 0.60
CA GLU A 70 -1.53 19.11 1.30
C GLU A 70 -2.39 17.94 1.78
N ILE A 71 -2.66 16.96 0.93
CA ILE A 71 -3.42 15.75 1.30
C ILE A 71 -2.71 15.01 2.43
N LYS A 72 -1.42 14.78 2.28
CA LYS A 72 -0.61 14.08 3.28
C LYS A 72 -0.64 14.81 4.63
N MET A 73 -0.51 16.12 4.61
CA MET A 73 -0.54 16.94 5.82
C MET A 73 -1.93 16.89 6.48
N ASN A 74 -3.00 17.05 5.71
CA ASN A 74 -4.37 16.98 6.23
C ASN A 74 -4.67 15.63 6.89
N LEU A 75 -4.25 14.54 6.25
CA LEU A 75 -4.40 13.19 6.81
C LEU A 75 -3.62 13.05 8.12
N SER A 76 -2.35 13.46 8.13
CA SER A 76 -1.49 13.34 9.30
C SER A 76 -2.00 14.16 10.49
N GLN A 77 -2.45 15.38 10.25
CA GLN A 77 -2.98 16.26 11.29
C GLN A 77 -4.31 15.74 11.86
N THR A 78 -5.21 15.29 11.00
CA THR A 78 -6.53 14.81 11.42
C THR A 78 -6.44 13.49 12.16
N CYS A 79 -5.61 12.57 11.69
CA CYS A 79 -5.44 11.25 12.31
C CYS A 79 -4.42 11.26 13.45
N LYS A 80 -3.66 12.34 13.62
CA LYS A 80 -2.58 12.49 14.62
C LYS A 80 -1.55 11.36 14.53
N LYS A 81 -1.23 10.96 13.30
CA LYS A 81 -0.29 9.90 12.98
C LYS A 81 0.48 10.25 11.71
N GLU A 82 1.67 9.71 11.57
CA GLU A 82 2.39 9.72 10.29
C GLU A 82 1.58 8.96 9.24
N VAL A 83 1.49 9.52 8.04
CA VAL A 83 0.78 8.92 6.91
C VAL A 83 1.74 8.72 5.75
N ASP A 84 1.88 7.47 5.30
CA ASP A 84 2.53 7.13 4.05
C ASP A 84 1.48 7.13 2.94
N LEU A 85 1.61 8.05 2.00
CA LEU A 85 0.68 8.21 0.89
C LEU A 85 1.33 7.73 -0.41
N ILE A 86 0.82 6.63 -0.95
CA ILE A 86 1.31 6.00 -2.17
C ILE A 86 0.37 6.35 -3.33
N VAL A 87 0.94 6.80 -4.45
CA VAL A 87 0.20 6.99 -5.71
C VAL A 87 0.33 5.72 -6.53
N LEU A 88 -0.76 4.98 -6.66
CA LEU A 88 -0.79 3.68 -7.34
C LEU A 88 -0.45 3.77 -8.83
N ASN A 89 -0.71 4.91 -9.47
CA ASN A 89 -0.40 5.13 -10.87
C ASN A 89 1.07 4.91 -11.21
N HIS A 90 1.96 5.11 -10.25
CA HIS A 90 3.41 5.03 -10.42
C HIS A 90 4.08 3.98 -9.54
N ALA A 91 3.31 3.20 -8.79
CA ALA A 91 3.85 2.17 -7.92
C ALA A 91 4.41 0.98 -8.73
N THR A 92 5.40 0.29 -8.16
CA THR A 92 5.97 -0.91 -8.78
C THR A 92 4.94 -2.05 -8.81
N PRO A 93 5.05 -3.00 -9.74
CA PRO A 93 4.16 -4.17 -9.79
C PRO A 93 4.14 -4.95 -8.46
N LEU A 94 5.27 -5.09 -7.81
CA LEU A 94 5.36 -5.79 -6.52
C LEU A 94 4.57 -5.05 -5.43
N LEU A 95 4.74 -3.73 -5.30
CA LEU A 95 4.02 -2.93 -4.31
C LEU A 95 2.52 -2.94 -4.56
N LYS A 96 2.10 -2.76 -5.82
CA LYS A 96 0.68 -2.85 -6.20
C LYS A 96 0.07 -4.20 -5.80
N TYR A 97 0.80 -5.28 -6.04
CA TYR A 97 0.34 -6.63 -5.69
C TYR A 97 0.25 -6.83 -4.19
N GLN A 98 1.21 -6.34 -3.42
CA GLN A 98 1.17 -6.41 -1.95
C GLN A 98 -0.04 -5.65 -1.38
N ILE A 99 -0.34 -4.49 -1.93
CA ILE A 99 -1.52 -3.71 -1.56
C ILE A 99 -2.81 -4.44 -1.98
N TYR A 100 -2.83 -5.01 -3.18
CA TYR A 100 -3.96 -5.82 -3.67
C TYR A 100 -4.30 -6.98 -2.73
N LYS A 101 -3.32 -7.66 -2.19
CA LYS A 101 -3.52 -8.83 -1.32
C LYS A 101 -4.13 -8.48 0.03
N ASN A 102 -3.78 -7.32 0.59
CA ASN A 102 -4.17 -6.92 1.94
C ASN A 102 -4.52 -5.44 1.97
N ASN A 103 -5.78 -5.13 1.79
CA ASN A 103 -6.27 -3.77 1.83
C ASN A 103 -7.69 -3.68 2.38
N ILE A 104 -8.04 -2.46 2.80
CA ILE A 104 -9.43 -2.06 3.05
C ILE A 104 -9.75 -0.95 2.07
N LEU A 105 -10.80 -1.13 1.27
CA LEU A 105 -11.28 -0.10 0.35
C LEU A 105 -11.91 1.04 1.16
N LEU A 106 -11.37 2.24 1.03
CA LEU A 106 -11.95 3.42 1.64
C LEU A 106 -13.16 3.91 0.83
N PHE A 107 -12.98 4.06 -0.47
CA PHE A 107 -14.04 4.39 -1.42
C PHE A 107 -13.60 4.14 -2.85
N THR A 108 -14.57 4.05 -3.75
CA THR A 108 -14.35 4.11 -5.21
C THR A 108 -15.43 4.96 -5.86
N ARG A 109 -15.02 5.84 -6.76
CA ARG A 109 -15.93 6.65 -7.58
C ARG A 109 -16.33 5.93 -8.88
N ASP A 110 -15.52 4.95 -9.29
CA ASP A 110 -15.75 4.16 -10.51
C ASP A 110 -15.30 2.73 -10.31
N LYS A 111 -16.26 1.85 -10.07
CA LYS A 111 -16.01 0.43 -9.83
C LYS A 111 -15.37 -0.27 -11.04
N SER A 112 -15.69 0.17 -12.24
CA SER A 112 -15.12 -0.38 -13.47
C SER A 112 -13.63 -0.08 -13.58
N ILE A 113 -13.22 1.14 -13.28
CA ILE A 113 -11.80 1.54 -13.26
C ILE A 113 -11.04 0.76 -12.19
N GLU A 114 -11.58 0.65 -10.99
CA GLU A 114 -10.98 -0.11 -9.90
C GLU A 114 -10.79 -1.59 -10.28
N THR A 115 -11.81 -2.21 -10.86
CA THR A 115 -11.74 -3.62 -11.29
C THR A 115 -10.68 -3.82 -12.37
N ARG A 116 -10.62 -2.96 -13.38
CA ARG A 116 -9.58 -3.00 -14.41
C ARG A 116 -8.18 -2.82 -13.82
N TYR A 117 -8.04 -1.94 -12.88
CA TYR A 117 -6.78 -1.75 -12.14
C TYR A 117 -6.35 -3.03 -11.43
N LYS A 118 -7.26 -3.70 -10.72
CA LYS A 118 -6.97 -4.96 -10.02
C LYS A 118 -6.53 -6.06 -10.98
N VAL A 119 -7.23 -6.24 -12.07
CA VAL A 119 -6.91 -7.24 -13.12
C VAL A 119 -5.52 -6.95 -13.70
N LYS A 120 -5.26 -5.72 -14.06
CA LYS A 120 -3.95 -5.30 -14.59
C LYS A 120 -2.83 -5.54 -13.59
N THR A 121 -3.06 -5.26 -12.31
CA THR A 121 -2.10 -5.52 -11.23
C THR A 121 -1.72 -7.00 -11.14
N LEU A 122 -2.71 -7.89 -11.24
CA LEU A 122 -2.45 -9.34 -11.23
C LEU A 122 -1.62 -9.79 -12.43
N PHE A 123 -1.92 -9.30 -13.62
CA PHE A 123 -1.15 -9.63 -14.84
C PHE A 123 0.28 -9.09 -14.76
N GLU A 124 0.47 -7.85 -14.35
CA GLU A 124 1.80 -7.25 -14.21
C GLU A 124 2.66 -8.02 -13.19
N TYR A 125 2.07 -8.42 -12.07
CA TYR A 125 2.77 -9.21 -11.06
C TYR A 125 3.13 -10.60 -11.60
N SER A 126 2.21 -11.26 -12.29
CA SER A 126 2.44 -12.59 -12.89
C SER A 126 3.59 -12.54 -13.91
N ASP A 127 3.61 -11.55 -14.77
CA ASP A 127 4.67 -11.35 -15.77
C ASP A 127 6.01 -11.07 -15.10
N MET A 128 6.03 -10.21 -14.09
CA MET A 128 7.25 -9.88 -13.34
C MET A 128 7.81 -11.11 -12.63
N LYS A 129 6.96 -11.88 -11.96
CA LYS A 129 7.36 -13.11 -11.25
C LYS A 129 7.95 -14.13 -12.21
N ARG A 130 7.28 -14.34 -13.35
CA ARG A 130 7.76 -15.23 -14.40
C ARG A 130 9.15 -14.82 -14.92
N TYR A 131 9.33 -13.52 -15.18
CA TYR A 131 10.61 -12.99 -15.63
C TYR A 131 11.71 -13.20 -14.58
N LEU A 132 11.43 -12.93 -13.30
CA LEU A 132 12.38 -13.10 -12.21
C LEU A 132 12.75 -14.58 -12.01
N ASP A 133 11.79 -15.50 -12.08
CA ASP A 133 12.02 -16.93 -11.97
C ASP A 133 12.93 -17.43 -13.10
N LEU A 134 12.69 -17.00 -14.34
CA LEU A 134 13.52 -17.35 -15.49
C LEU A 134 14.94 -16.78 -15.36
N SER A 135 15.07 -15.55 -14.90
CA SER A 135 16.38 -14.90 -14.70
C SER A 135 17.17 -15.58 -13.58
N TYR A 136 16.50 -16.01 -12.53
CA TYR A 136 17.10 -16.76 -11.43
C TYR A 136 17.64 -18.10 -11.92
N ASP A 137 16.83 -18.87 -12.65
CA ASP A 137 17.22 -20.18 -13.19
C ASP A 137 18.45 -20.07 -14.10
N LYS A 138 18.47 -19.08 -15.00
CA LYS A 138 19.64 -18.83 -15.88
C LYS A 138 20.90 -18.47 -15.08
N THR A 139 20.75 -17.69 -14.03
CA THR A 139 21.87 -17.31 -13.15
C THR A 139 22.43 -18.53 -12.43
N ILE A 140 21.56 -19.38 -11.88
CA ILE A 140 21.96 -20.62 -11.21
C ILE A 140 22.66 -21.57 -12.17
N ASP A 141 22.13 -21.77 -13.38
CA ASP A 141 22.76 -22.63 -14.39
C ASP A 141 24.15 -22.12 -14.76
N ARG A 142 24.32 -20.82 -14.99
CA ARG A 142 25.63 -20.20 -15.27
C ARG A 142 26.60 -20.41 -14.11
N LEU A 143 26.19 -20.22 -12.88
CA LEU A 143 27.04 -20.43 -11.70
C LEU A 143 27.46 -21.90 -11.54
N LYS A 144 26.57 -22.85 -11.85
CA LYS A 144 26.91 -24.28 -11.87
C LYS A 144 27.97 -24.59 -12.91
N GLU A 145 27.82 -24.07 -14.13
CA GLU A 145 28.80 -24.22 -15.20
C GLU A 145 30.17 -23.66 -14.81
N GLU A 146 30.21 -22.48 -14.19
CA GLU A 146 31.46 -21.88 -13.71
C GLU A 146 32.15 -22.75 -12.64
N VAL A 147 31.39 -23.32 -11.71
CA VAL A 147 31.92 -24.22 -10.67
C VAL A 147 32.45 -25.50 -11.28
N GLU A 148 31.73 -26.09 -12.23
CA GLU A 148 32.16 -27.35 -12.92
C GLU A 148 33.41 -27.11 -13.78
N SER A 149 33.53 -25.96 -14.43
CA SER A 149 34.71 -25.65 -15.27
C SER A 149 35.97 -25.31 -14.47
N ASN A 150 35.83 -24.87 -13.22
CA ASN A 150 36.94 -24.54 -12.30
C ASN A 150 37.32 -25.69 -11.33
N GLY A 151 36.60 -26.78 -11.43
CA GLY A 151 36.90 -28.01 -10.64
C GLY A 151 37.90 -28.89 -11.41
#